data_b6f417a97aeeeb7d88926d15042f366f
#
_entry.id   b6f417a97aeeeb7d88926d15042f366f
#
_cell.length_a   1.000
_cell.length_b   1.000
_cell.length_c   1.000
_cell.angle_alpha   90.00
_cell.angle_beta   90.00
_cell.angle_gamma   90.00
#
_symmetry.space_group_name_H-M   'P 1'
#
loop_
_entity.id
_entity.type
_entity.pdbx_description
1 polymer ?
#
loop_
_entity_poly.entity_id
_entity_poly.type
_entity_poly.pdbx_seq_one_letter_code
_entity_poly.pdbx_strand_id
1 'polypeptide(L)'
;KINTSELIDEGLILWFPGPESYTGEDMAEIQVHGSKAVVDALHSSLSDIENCRLAEPGEFTKLAFQNGKINLLKAESIADLISSETEIQRQQAIKIMNGKSSDQFNFLREKLLKILSHVEAKIDFPEEDLPNNILDEIKNNSDEVINKIKKILNDQKVGERIREGFKIAIL
;
A
#
# COMPACT_ATOMS: atom_id res chain seq x y z
N LYS A 1 -7.00 -26.18 -24.09
CA LYS A 1 -5.91 -25.53 -24.85
C LYS A 1 -6.55 -24.78 -26.00
N ILE A 2 -6.20 -23.51 -26.21
CA ILE A 2 -6.85 -22.63 -27.20
C ILE A 2 -6.76 -23.21 -28.61
N ASN A 3 -5.67 -23.89 -28.95
CA ASN A 3 -5.44 -24.42 -30.29
C ASN A 3 -5.68 -25.93 -30.46
N THR A 4 -6.01 -26.66 -29.41
CA THR A 4 -6.14 -28.16 -29.49
C THR A 4 -7.47 -28.69 -29.02
N SER A 5 -8.39 -27.87 -28.53
CA SER A 5 -9.65 -28.23 -27.85
C SER A 5 -9.46 -29.30 -26.75
N GLU A 6 -8.25 -29.40 -26.22
CA GLU A 6 -7.91 -30.30 -25.13
C GLU A 6 -8.37 -29.70 -23.81
N LEU A 7 -9.11 -30.46 -23.00
CA LEU A 7 -9.52 -30.07 -21.68
C LEU A 7 -8.30 -30.02 -20.75
N ILE A 8 -8.02 -28.87 -20.14
CA ILE A 8 -6.93 -28.72 -19.17
C ILE A 8 -7.45 -29.04 -17.78
N ASP A 9 -8.57 -28.44 -17.40
CA ASP A 9 -9.18 -28.55 -16.09
C ASP A 9 -10.62 -28.03 -16.12
N GLU A 10 -11.40 -28.33 -15.09
CA GLU A 10 -12.71 -27.75 -14.81
C GLU A 10 -12.56 -26.84 -13.59
N GLY A 11 -12.89 -25.56 -13.72
CA GLY A 11 -12.68 -24.58 -12.67
C GLY A 11 -13.70 -23.45 -12.71
N LEU A 12 -13.50 -22.45 -11.86
CA LEU A 12 -14.36 -21.28 -11.78
C LEU A 12 -13.64 -20.07 -12.40
N ILE A 13 -14.37 -19.30 -13.21
CA ILE A 13 -13.88 -18.01 -13.74
C ILE A 13 -14.70 -16.91 -13.09
N LEU A 14 -14.02 -15.96 -12.44
CA LEU A 14 -14.60 -14.78 -11.87
C LEU A 14 -14.19 -13.58 -12.70
N TRP A 15 -15.14 -12.71 -13.03
CA TRP A 15 -14.91 -11.49 -13.77
C TRP A 15 -15.09 -10.27 -12.84
N PHE A 16 -14.11 -9.38 -12.83
CA PHE A 16 -14.10 -8.14 -12.06
C PHE A 16 -13.92 -6.94 -13.00
N PRO A 17 -15.02 -6.27 -13.40
CA PRO A 17 -14.92 -5.11 -14.26
C PRO A 17 -14.25 -3.94 -13.54
N GLY A 18 -13.45 -3.17 -14.25
CA GLY A 18 -12.96 -1.89 -13.76
C GLY A 18 -14.11 -0.87 -13.60
N PRO A 19 -14.01 0.10 -12.70
CA PRO A 19 -12.91 0.34 -11.76
C PRO A 19 -12.99 -0.46 -10.45
N GLU A 20 -13.99 -1.36 -10.27
CA GLU A 20 -14.24 -2.08 -9.00
C GLU A 20 -13.36 -3.33 -8.81
N SER A 21 -12.36 -3.52 -9.65
CA SER A 21 -11.35 -4.58 -9.52
C SER A 21 -10.22 -4.19 -8.57
N TYR A 22 -9.33 -5.15 -8.26
CA TYR A 22 -8.13 -4.90 -7.44
C TYR A 22 -7.19 -3.88 -8.07
N THR A 23 -6.94 -3.98 -9.38
CA THR A 23 -6.04 -3.07 -10.11
C THR A 23 -6.74 -1.79 -10.56
N GLY A 24 -8.07 -1.74 -10.56
CA GLY A 24 -8.86 -0.68 -11.18
C GLY A 24 -9.10 -0.89 -12.68
N GLU A 25 -8.53 -1.93 -13.27
CA GLU A 25 -8.73 -2.35 -14.66
C GLU A 25 -9.59 -3.61 -14.71
N ASP A 26 -10.06 -4.00 -15.90
CA ASP A 26 -10.78 -5.25 -16.07
C ASP A 26 -9.90 -6.44 -15.69
N MET A 27 -10.40 -7.30 -14.81
CA MET A 27 -9.69 -8.47 -14.32
C MET A 27 -10.52 -9.74 -14.41
N ALA A 28 -9.84 -10.86 -14.65
CA ALA A 28 -10.42 -12.17 -14.51
C ALA A 28 -9.56 -13.04 -13.57
N GLU A 29 -10.20 -13.82 -12.72
CA GLU A 29 -9.56 -14.85 -11.92
C GLU A 29 -10.02 -16.21 -12.39
N ILE A 30 -9.07 -17.12 -12.61
CA ILE A 30 -9.31 -18.50 -13.01
C ILE A 30 -8.90 -19.40 -11.85
N GLN A 31 -9.87 -19.97 -11.16
CA GLN A 31 -9.65 -20.89 -10.04
C GLN A 31 -9.64 -22.34 -10.55
N VAL A 32 -8.50 -22.98 -10.46
CA VAL A 32 -8.26 -24.34 -10.97
C VAL A 32 -7.69 -25.24 -9.87
N HIS A 33 -7.63 -26.55 -10.13
CA HIS A 33 -6.92 -27.46 -9.25
C HIS A 33 -5.43 -27.13 -9.24
N GLY A 34 -4.83 -26.99 -8.04
CA GLY A 34 -3.50 -26.45 -7.80
C GLY A 34 -2.33 -27.35 -8.18
N SER A 35 -2.48 -28.28 -9.12
CA SER A 35 -1.34 -29.06 -9.59
C SER A 35 -0.44 -28.22 -10.50
N LYS A 36 0.87 -28.43 -10.40
CA LYS A 36 1.85 -27.73 -11.23
C LYS A 36 1.55 -27.92 -12.72
N ALA A 37 1.15 -29.11 -13.14
CA ALA A 37 0.85 -29.44 -14.53
C ALA A 37 -0.34 -28.61 -15.08
N VAL A 38 -1.41 -28.44 -14.28
CA VAL A 38 -2.58 -27.62 -14.66
C VAL A 38 -2.20 -26.15 -14.76
N VAL A 39 -1.46 -25.63 -13.78
CA VAL A 39 -1.01 -24.23 -13.77
C VAL A 39 -0.09 -23.93 -14.96
N ASP A 40 0.90 -24.80 -15.24
CA ASP A 40 1.83 -24.64 -16.36
C ASP A 40 1.08 -24.72 -17.72
N ALA A 41 0.12 -25.63 -17.87
CA ALA A 41 -0.68 -25.77 -19.08
C ALA A 41 -1.58 -24.53 -19.30
N LEU A 42 -2.15 -23.97 -18.23
CA LEU A 42 -2.96 -22.78 -18.30
C LEU A 42 -2.12 -21.55 -18.67
N HIS A 43 -0.97 -21.34 -18.03
CA HIS A 43 -0.03 -20.26 -18.36
C HIS A 43 0.42 -20.36 -19.83
N SER A 44 0.77 -21.56 -20.30
CA SER A 44 1.15 -21.81 -21.68
C SER A 44 0.03 -21.39 -22.65
N SER A 45 -1.21 -21.80 -22.34
CA SER A 45 -2.37 -21.48 -23.19
C SER A 45 -2.70 -19.99 -23.20
N LEU A 46 -2.55 -19.29 -22.07
CA LEU A 46 -2.77 -17.84 -21.97
C LEU A 46 -1.66 -17.07 -22.70
N SER A 47 -0.42 -17.55 -22.66
CA SER A 47 0.71 -16.93 -23.38
C SER A 47 0.61 -17.06 -24.91
N ASP A 48 -0.21 -17.97 -25.43
CA ASP A 48 -0.52 -18.09 -26.86
C ASP A 48 -1.50 -17.00 -27.35
N ILE A 49 -2.12 -16.24 -26.43
CA ILE A 49 -3.01 -15.12 -26.76
C ILE A 49 -2.15 -13.91 -27.06
N GLU A 50 -2.43 -13.23 -28.17
CA GLU A 50 -1.73 -12.01 -28.55
C GLU A 50 -1.80 -10.96 -27.44
N ASN A 51 -0.67 -10.32 -27.12
CA ASN A 51 -0.50 -9.32 -26.06
C ASN A 51 -0.66 -9.84 -24.62
N CYS A 52 -0.75 -11.15 -24.41
CA CYS A 52 -0.67 -11.75 -23.09
C CYS A 52 0.75 -12.18 -22.75
N ARG A 53 1.18 -11.89 -21.53
CA ARG A 53 2.47 -12.32 -20.97
C ARG A 53 2.33 -12.63 -19.50
N LEU A 54 3.29 -13.33 -18.95
CA LEU A 54 3.39 -13.47 -17.50
C LEU A 54 3.67 -12.11 -16.85
N ALA A 55 2.98 -11.83 -15.75
CA ALA A 55 3.22 -10.64 -14.96
C ALA A 55 4.53 -10.78 -14.16
N GLU A 56 5.20 -9.66 -13.95
CA GLU A 56 6.33 -9.58 -13.04
C GLU A 56 5.86 -9.66 -11.57
N PRO A 57 6.71 -10.13 -10.64
CA PRO A 57 6.37 -10.13 -9.22
C PRO A 57 5.96 -8.73 -8.73
N GLY A 58 4.76 -8.63 -8.13
CA GLY A 58 4.22 -7.37 -7.63
C GLY A 58 3.56 -6.46 -8.68
N GLU A 59 3.49 -6.85 -9.95
CA GLU A 59 2.95 -6.02 -11.03
C GLU A 59 1.49 -5.64 -10.82
N PHE A 60 0.64 -6.55 -10.34
CA PHE A 60 -0.77 -6.25 -10.01
C PHE A 60 -0.89 -5.21 -8.89
N THR A 61 -0.05 -5.30 -7.86
CA THR A 61 -0.01 -4.32 -6.76
C THR A 61 0.52 -2.97 -7.23
N LYS A 62 1.49 -2.96 -8.15
CA LYS A 62 1.98 -1.75 -8.79
C LYS A 62 0.90 -1.04 -9.61
N LEU A 63 0.12 -1.78 -10.42
CA LEU A 63 -1.02 -1.24 -11.15
C LEU A 63 -2.09 -0.69 -10.20
N ALA A 64 -2.44 -1.42 -9.14
CA ALA A 64 -3.37 -0.95 -8.13
C ALA A 64 -2.92 0.37 -7.49
N PHE A 65 -1.63 0.52 -7.22
CA PHE A 65 -1.06 1.78 -6.71
C PHE A 65 -1.11 2.90 -7.76
N GLN A 66 -0.72 2.64 -9.01
CA GLN A 66 -0.74 3.62 -10.11
C GLN A 66 -2.16 4.13 -10.40
N ASN A 67 -3.16 3.25 -10.30
CA ASN A 67 -4.57 3.58 -10.49
C ASN A 67 -5.24 4.13 -9.23
N GLY A 68 -4.47 4.42 -8.16
CA GLY A 68 -4.98 5.04 -6.93
C GLY A 68 -5.89 4.14 -6.08
N LYS A 69 -5.93 2.81 -6.34
CA LYS A 69 -6.74 1.85 -5.57
C LYS A 69 -6.15 1.58 -4.18
N ILE A 70 -4.84 1.68 -4.07
CA ILE A 70 -4.11 1.53 -2.81
C ILE A 70 -3.03 2.61 -2.71
N ASN A 71 -2.64 2.96 -1.48
CA ASN A 71 -1.49 3.83 -1.23
C ASN A 71 -0.20 3.02 -1.07
N LEU A 72 0.95 3.71 -1.03
CA LEU A 72 2.27 3.07 -0.94
C LEU A 72 2.41 2.22 0.32
N LEU A 73 1.94 2.70 1.48
CA LEU A 73 2.00 1.94 2.74
C LEU A 73 1.24 0.62 2.65
N LYS A 74 0.09 0.61 1.97
CA LYS A 74 -0.68 -0.61 1.74
C LYS A 74 0.05 -1.55 0.77
N ALA A 75 0.68 -1.03 -0.29
CA ALA A 75 1.49 -1.82 -1.20
C ALA A 75 2.68 -2.49 -0.49
N GLU A 76 3.41 -1.74 0.34
CA GLU A 76 4.50 -2.27 1.17
C GLU A 76 4.02 -3.30 2.18
N SER A 77 2.87 -3.05 2.84
CA SER A 77 2.32 -3.99 3.82
C SER A 77 1.85 -5.30 3.20
N ILE A 78 1.44 -5.31 1.93
CA ILE A 78 1.15 -6.55 1.18
C ILE A 78 2.44 -7.37 0.99
N ALA A 79 3.55 -6.72 0.62
CA ALA A 79 4.84 -7.40 0.50
C ALA A 79 5.32 -7.96 1.85
N ASP A 80 5.20 -7.17 2.93
CA ASP A 80 5.53 -7.60 4.29
C ASP A 80 4.66 -8.78 4.74
N LEU A 81 3.36 -8.77 4.39
CA LEU A 81 2.44 -9.87 4.71
C LEU A 81 2.83 -11.16 4.00
N ILE A 82 3.17 -11.09 2.71
CA ILE A 82 3.60 -12.24 1.91
C ILE A 82 4.92 -12.82 2.44
N SER A 83 5.84 -11.97 2.90
CA SER A 83 7.15 -12.39 3.42
C SER A 83 7.16 -12.69 4.92
N SER A 84 6.02 -12.57 5.62
CA SER A 84 5.96 -12.80 7.06
C SER A 84 6.16 -14.28 7.41
N GLU A 85 7.12 -14.55 8.27
CA GLU A 85 7.44 -15.90 8.79
C GLU A 85 6.86 -16.12 10.21
N THR A 86 6.50 -15.03 10.90
CA THR A 86 5.99 -15.09 12.28
C THR A 86 4.62 -14.45 12.39
N GLU A 87 3.85 -14.88 13.41
CA GLU A 87 2.53 -14.32 13.70
C GLU A 87 2.60 -12.82 14.04
N ILE A 88 3.69 -12.38 14.69
CA ILE A 88 3.89 -10.97 15.04
C ILE A 88 4.10 -10.13 13.77
N GLN A 89 4.90 -10.60 12.80
CA GLN A 89 5.10 -9.94 11.51
C GLN A 89 3.78 -9.86 10.73
N ARG A 90 3.03 -10.97 10.65
CA ARG A 90 1.72 -11.01 10.00
C ARG A 90 0.74 -9.99 10.61
N GLN A 91 0.64 -9.95 11.94
CA GLN A 91 -0.23 -9.00 12.63
C GLN A 91 0.18 -7.55 12.38
N GLN A 92 1.47 -7.26 12.35
CA GLN A 92 1.98 -5.93 12.05
C GLN A 92 1.65 -5.50 10.62
N ALA A 93 1.90 -6.36 9.64
CA ALA A 93 1.57 -6.10 8.24
C ALA A 93 0.06 -5.81 8.07
N ILE A 94 -0.81 -6.62 8.67
CA ILE A 94 -2.27 -6.40 8.66
C ILE A 94 -2.66 -5.05 9.32
N LYS A 95 -2.03 -4.66 10.43
CA LYS A 95 -2.31 -3.36 11.08
C LYS A 95 -1.96 -2.18 10.16
N ILE A 96 -0.84 -2.26 9.44
CA ILE A 96 -0.43 -1.23 8.48
C ILE A 96 -1.39 -1.22 7.29
N MET A 97 -1.72 -2.38 6.74
CA MET A 97 -2.63 -2.56 5.61
C MET A 97 -4.02 -1.99 5.91
N ASN A 98 -4.51 -2.10 7.15
CA ASN A 98 -5.79 -1.56 7.60
C ASN A 98 -5.75 -0.05 7.94
N GLY A 99 -4.67 0.65 7.59
CA GLY A 99 -4.60 2.11 7.61
C GLY A 99 -4.07 2.74 8.90
N LYS A 100 -3.72 1.98 9.94
CA LYS A 100 -3.27 2.56 11.23
C LYS A 100 -2.09 3.52 11.09
N SER A 101 -1.16 3.23 10.20
CA SER A 101 -0.03 4.13 9.90
C SER A 101 -0.46 5.27 8.97
N SER A 102 -1.35 5.02 8.02
CA SER A 102 -1.89 6.05 7.12
C SER A 102 -2.61 7.15 7.89
N ASP A 103 -3.38 6.81 8.92
CA ASP A 103 -4.10 7.79 9.76
C ASP A 103 -3.13 8.73 10.49
N GLN A 104 -1.99 8.21 10.96
CA GLN A 104 -0.96 9.04 11.59
C GLN A 104 -0.33 10.03 10.61
N PHE A 105 0.01 9.57 9.41
CA PHE A 105 0.58 10.45 8.37
C PHE A 105 -0.43 11.45 7.84
N ASN A 106 -1.69 11.06 7.66
CA ASN A 106 -2.76 11.97 7.29
C ASN A 106 -2.96 13.06 8.34
N PHE A 107 -2.97 12.71 9.62
CA PHE A 107 -3.03 13.69 10.70
C PHE A 107 -1.87 14.71 10.63
N LEU A 108 -0.62 14.24 10.45
CA LEU A 108 0.53 15.12 10.31
C LEU A 108 0.41 16.02 9.06
N ARG A 109 -0.02 15.46 7.94
CA ARG A 109 -0.26 16.19 6.69
C ARG A 109 -1.28 17.31 6.87
N GLU A 110 -2.44 17.03 7.46
CA GLU A 110 -3.49 18.03 7.71
C GLU A 110 -3.00 19.16 8.60
N LYS A 111 -2.24 18.84 9.66
CA LYS A 111 -1.63 19.86 10.51
C LYS A 111 -0.63 20.73 9.76
N LEU A 112 0.25 20.12 8.95
CA LEU A 112 1.21 20.86 8.13
C LEU A 112 0.54 21.73 7.08
N LEU A 113 -0.51 21.25 6.42
CA LEU A 113 -1.30 22.06 5.48
C LEU A 113 -1.95 23.26 6.16
N LYS A 114 -2.49 23.06 7.38
CA LYS A 114 -3.06 24.18 8.15
C LYS A 114 -2.00 25.21 8.53
N ILE A 115 -0.81 24.78 8.94
CA ILE A 115 0.32 25.68 9.22
C ILE A 115 0.68 26.45 7.96
N LEU A 116 0.85 25.76 6.83
CA LEU A 116 1.22 26.38 5.55
C LEU A 116 0.19 27.42 5.13
N SER A 117 -1.10 27.11 5.17
CA SER A 117 -2.16 28.06 4.79
C SER A 117 -2.18 29.32 5.66
N HIS A 118 -1.89 29.19 6.97
CA HIS A 118 -1.80 30.35 7.86
C HIS A 118 -0.57 31.20 7.58
N VAL A 119 0.57 30.57 7.22
CA VAL A 119 1.79 31.30 6.83
C VAL A 119 1.59 32.02 5.51
N GLU A 120 1.04 31.36 4.50
CA GLU A 120 0.73 31.97 3.20
C GLU A 120 -0.24 33.14 3.34
N ALA A 121 -1.31 32.99 4.14
CA ALA A 121 -2.24 34.09 4.40
C ALA A 121 -1.54 35.33 5.02
N LYS A 122 -0.58 35.09 5.91
CA LYS A 122 0.21 36.18 6.51
C LYS A 122 1.16 36.89 5.52
N ILE A 123 1.65 36.15 4.52
CA ILE A 123 2.55 36.68 3.48
C ILE A 123 1.75 37.44 2.42
N ASP A 124 0.63 36.83 1.96
CA ASP A 124 -0.14 37.37 0.85
C ASP A 124 -1.05 38.55 1.25
N PHE A 125 -1.49 38.56 2.51
CA PHE A 125 -2.41 39.58 3.04
C PHE A 125 -1.85 40.30 4.29
N PRO A 126 -0.71 40.98 4.18
CA PRO A 126 -0.03 41.58 5.33
C PRO A 126 -0.81 42.75 5.96
N GLU A 127 -1.69 43.40 5.18
CA GLU A 127 -2.48 44.57 5.61
C GLU A 127 -3.91 44.20 6.04
N GLU A 128 -4.33 42.92 5.90
CA GLU A 128 -5.64 42.48 6.35
C GLU A 128 -5.65 42.14 7.85
N ASP A 129 -6.78 42.43 8.51
CA ASP A 129 -7.02 42.07 9.92
C ASP A 129 -7.20 40.54 10.07
N LEU A 130 -6.09 39.81 9.94
CA LEU A 130 -6.06 38.39 10.24
C LEU A 130 -6.29 38.14 11.74
N PRO A 131 -6.92 37.04 12.14
CA PRO A 131 -7.16 36.71 13.54
C PRO A 131 -5.89 36.84 14.38
N ASN A 132 -5.97 37.54 15.51
CA ASN A 132 -4.82 37.85 16.39
C ASN A 132 -4.13 36.57 16.93
N ASN A 133 -4.82 35.44 16.94
CA ASN A 133 -4.32 34.16 17.44
C ASN A 133 -3.63 33.27 16.35
N ILE A 134 -3.49 33.75 15.11
CA ILE A 134 -2.95 32.96 14.00
C ILE A 134 -1.52 32.46 14.27
N LEU A 135 -0.68 33.30 14.88
CA LEU A 135 0.69 32.93 15.26
C LEU A 135 0.72 31.87 16.36
N ASP A 136 -0.19 31.97 17.33
CA ASP A 136 -0.32 30.97 18.39
C ASP A 136 -0.82 29.63 17.82
N GLU A 137 -1.73 29.66 16.86
CA GLU A 137 -2.19 28.46 16.16
C GLU A 137 -1.07 27.80 15.35
N ILE A 138 -0.26 28.57 14.62
CA ILE A 138 0.92 28.06 13.90
C ILE A 138 1.88 27.38 14.87
N LYS A 139 2.20 28.04 15.99
CA LYS A 139 3.10 27.51 17.01
C LYS A 139 2.56 26.22 17.63
N ASN A 140 1.31 26.23 18.09
CA ASN A 140 0.69 25.07 18.73
C ASN A 140 0.61 23.87 17.79
N ASN A 141 0.20 24.07 16.53
CA ASN A 141 0.17 23.00 15.54
C ASN A 141 1.59 22.48 15.21
N SER A 142 2.60 23.38 15.13
CA SER A 142 3.98 22.98 14.91
C SER A 142 4.54 22.15 16.06
N ASP A 143 4.30 22.56 17.30
CA ASP A 143 4.72 21.82 18.50
C ASP A 143 4.04 20.44 18.59
N GLU A 144 2.77 20.34 18.21
CA GLU A 144 2.04 19.07 18.15
C GLU A 144 2.65 18.13 17.11
N VAL A 145 2.97 18.62 15.91
CA VAL A 145 3.63 17.84 14.84
C VAL A 145 5.01 17.36 15.29
N ILE A 146 5.84 18.26 15.85
CA ILE A 146 7.17 17.93 16.36
C ILE A 146 7.11 16.85 17.43
N ASN A 147 6.21 16.99 18.41
CA ASN A 147 6.06 16.02 19.49
C ASN A 147 5.59 14.65 18.98
N LYS A 148 4.68 14.63 17.99
CA LYS A 148 4.20 13.40 17.37
C LYS A 148 5.32 12.68 16.62
N ILE A 149 6.11 13.43 15.83
CA ILE A 149 7.26 12.90 15.09
C ILE A 149 8.33 12.36 16.06
N LYS A 150 8.68 13.13 17.11
CA LYS A 150 9.62 12.67 18.14
C LYS A 150 9.16 11.37 18.80
N LYS A 151 7.87 11.22 19.08
CA LYS A 151 7.32 10.00 19.64
C LYS A 151 7.47 8.81 18.69
N ILE A 152 7.27 9.01 17.39
CA ILE A 152 7.45 7.97 16.37
C ILE A 152 8.92 7.56 16.27
N LEU A 153 9.85 8.53 16.25
CA LEU A 153 11.28 8.28 16.15
C LEU A 153 11.87 7.61 17.40
N ASN A 154 11.26 7.84 18.57
CA ASN A 154 11.74 7.28 19.85
C ASN A 154 11.11 5.92 20.19
N ASP A 155 10.50 5.23 19.24
CA ASP A 155 9.91 3.90 19.44
C ASP A 155 10.94 2.77 19.59
N GLN A 156 12.24 3.10 19.67
CA GLN A 156 13.38 2.18 19.78
C GLN A 156 13.49 1.19 18.60
N LYS A 157 12.95 1.57 17.43
CA LYS A 157 12.94 0.75 16.22
C LYS A 157 12.21 -0.59 16.38
N VAL A 158 11.23 -0.65 17.24
CA VAL A 158 10.45 -1.88 17.49
C VAL A 158 9.83 -2.40 16.20
N GLY A 159 9.23 -1.52 15.41
CA GLY A 159 8.64 -1.87 14.11
C GLY A 159 9.65 -2.45 13.14
N GLU A 160 10.83 -1.82 13.02
CA GLU A 160 11.94 -2.28 12.16
C GLU A 160 12.44 -3.66 12.58
N ARG A 161 12.64 -3.88 13.89
CA ARG A 161 13.08 -5.18 14.44
C ARG A 161 12.07 -6.31 14.23
N ILE A 162 10.77 -6.01 14.29
CA ILE A 162 9.74 -7.00 13.99
C ILE A 162 9.77 -7.37 12.51
N ARG A 163 9.94 -6.38 11.62
CA ARG A 163 9.99 -6.58 10.18
C ARG A 163 11.22 -7.36 9.74
N GLU A 164 12.42 -6.95 10.19
CA GLU A 164 13.69 -7.49 9.74
C GLU A 164 14.19 -8.70 10.54
N GLY A 165 13.60 -8.93 11.73
CA GLY A 165 14.07 -9.94 12.65
C GLY A 165 15.37 -9.56 13.35
N PHE A 166 15.97 -10.53 14.05
CA PHE A 166 17.24 -10.37 14.75
C PHE A 166 18.36 -11.09 13.98
N LYS A 167 19.43 -10.36 13.66
CA LYS A 167 20.65 -10.98 13.10
C LYS A 167 21.56 -11.39 14.25
N ILE A 168 21.78 -12.70 14.43
CA ILE A 168 22.68 -13.27 15.44
C ILE A 168 23.93 -13.76 14.74
N ALA A 169 25.09 -13.23 15.13
CA ALA A 169 26.39 -13.77 14.74
C ALA A 169 26.91 -14.68 15.86
N ILE A 170 27.25 -15.92 15.53
CA ILE A 170 27.97 -16.83 16.43
C ILE A 170 29.46 -16.74 16.05
N LEU A 171 30.27 -16.27 16.98
CA LEU A 171 31.72 -16.12 16.83
C LEU A 171 32.44 -17.33 17.38
#